data_6b769d8132bac5ad6621195f5a5ee2b4
#
_entry.id   6b769d8132bac5ad6621195f5a5ee2b4
#
_cell.length_a   1.000
_cell.length_b   1.000
_cell.length_c   1.000
_cell.angle_alpha   90.00
_cell.angle_beta   90.00
_cell.angle_gamma   90.00
#
_symmetry.space_group_name_H-M   'P 1'
#
loop_
_entity.id
_entity.type
_entity.pdbx_description
1 polymer ?
#
loop_
_entity_poly.entity_id
_entity_poly.type
_entity_poly.pdbx_seq_one_letter_code
_entity_poly.pdbx_strand_id
1 'polypeptide(L)'
;MKKQILFLFLVLGLIYITACAPAQQPQPTAPKQEPVAQPKQTVTQPTATIQPKTEISAEVQELFDKSKTRVKSIKYKYKGPETGDQFYDFFIKDTKIRYNPYLAIKTLDKQDSYDSIFIDKTAKTAASYCLAAYCAYKGKKQDLGYSDAYIPTVFDWITGLTKAAKIGEEVIDSRSTWKVDTSKGILWVDAFYGIPLKGESSGKSYRFQQLSVNVVQDSDVVPS
;
A
#
# COMPACT_ATOMS: atom_id res chain seq x y z
N MET A 1 -14.43 50.33 19.38
CA MET A 1 -13.68 51.14 18.37
C MET A 1 -13.13 50.15 17.34
N LYS A 2 -13.78 50.07 16.19
CA LYS A 2 -13.29 50.33 14.83
C LYS A 2 -12.00 49.57 14.49
N LYS A 3 -11.91 48.65 13.48
CA LYS A 3 -12.30 48.84 12.06
C LYS A 3 -12.50 47.50 11.37
N GLN A 4 -13.57 47.37 10.59
CA GLN A 4 -13.75 46.46 9.47
C GLN A 4 -12.73 46.82 8.36
N ILE A 5 -12.13 45.84 7.73
CA ILE A 5 -11.61 45.98 6.37
C ILE A 5 -12.16 44.79 5.55
N LEU A 6 -13.19 45.14 4.81
CA LEU A 6 -13.79 44.38 3.73
C LEU A 6 -12.87 44.54 2.50
N PHE A 7 -12.29 43.45 1.97
CA PHE A 7 -11.71 43.48 0.63
C PHE A 7 -12.44 42.46 -0.25
N LEU A 8 -13.33 43.05 -1.01
CA LEU A 8 -14.04 42.46 -2.15
C LEU A 8 -13.09 42.52 -3.36
N PHE A 9 -12.64 41.37 -3.87
CA PHE A 9 -12.10 41.28 -5.23
C PHE A 9 -12.92 40.28 -6.03
N LEU A 10 -13.88 40.87 -6.77
CA LEU A 10 -14.63 40.26 -7.84
C LEU A 10 -13.80 40.47 -9.10
N VAL A 11 -13.16 39.43 -9.63
CA VAL A 11 -12.60 39.44 -10.99
C VAL A 11 -13.33 38.42 -11.82
N LEU A 12 -14.26 38.93 -12.64
CA LEU A 12 -14.82 38.23 -13.78
C LEU A 12 -13.73 38.00 -14.81
N GLY A 13 -13.39 36.72 -15.06
CA GLY A 13 -12.61 36.30 -16.22
C GLY A 13 -13.46 35.39 -17.08
N LEU A 14 -14.22 35.95 -18.01
CA LEU A 14 -14.84 35.21 -19.12
C LEU A 14 -13.72 34.71 -20.04
N ILE A 15 -13.46 33.43 -20.06
CA ILE A 15 -12.63 32.82 -21.11
C ILE A 15 -13.59 32.19 -22.12
N TYR A 16 -13.66 32.78 -23.29
CA TYR A 16 -14.28 32.24 -24.49
C TYR A 16 -13.47 31.01 -24.95
N ILE A 17 -14.04 29.83 -24.84
CA ILE A 17 -13.50 28.65 -25.50
C ILE A 17 -14.16 28.55 -26.88
N THR A 18 -13.46 29.01 -27.91
CA THR A 18 -13.80 28.75 -29.32
C THR A 18 -13.54 27.28 -29.62
N ALA A 19 -14.61 26.51 -29.80
CA ALA A 19 -14.56 25.16 -30.30
C ALA A 19 -14.15 25.15 -31.75
N CYS A 20 -12.92 24.77 -32.08
CA CYS A 20 -12.54 24.35 -33.43
C CYS A 20 -12.95 22.89 -33.63
N ALA A 21 -13.96 22.66 -34.43
CA ALA A 21 -14.30 21.32 -34.92
C ALA A 21 -13.25 20.87 -35.95
N PRO A 22 -12.67 19.68 -35.84
CA PRO A 22 -11.83 19.16 -36.93
C PRO A 22 -12.68 18.70 -38.09
N ALA A 23 -12.33 19.17 -39.28
CA ALA A 23 -12.91 18.76 -40.55
C ALA A 23 -12.64 17.27 -40.79
N GLN A 24 -13.70 16.52 -41.07
CA GLN A 24 -13.62 15.14 -41.52
C GLN A 24 -12.96 15.05 -42.88
N GLN A 25 -11.79 14.46 -42.97
CA GLN A 25 -11.17 14.04 -44.23
C GLN A 25 -11.96 12.87 -44.85
N PRO A 26 -12.21 12.88 -46.17
CA PRO A 26 -12.83 11.75 -46.82
C PRO A 26 -11.90 10.52 -46.84
N GLN A 27 -12.43 9.43 -46.37
CA GLN A 27 -11.75 8.11 -46.31
C GLN A 27 -11.61 7.55 -47.74
N PRO A 28 -10.40 7.13 -48.17
CA PRO A 28 -10.24 6.49 -49.47
C PRO A 28 -10.94 5.13 -49.50
N THR A 29 -11.76 4.92 -50.49
CA THR A 29 -12.42 3.63 -50.77
C THR A 29 -11.38 2.59 -51.15
N ALA A 30 -11.30 1.52 -50.37
CA ALA A 30 -10.46 0.38 -50.65
C ALA A 30 -10.98 -0.47 -51.83
N PRO A 31 -10.11 -0.98 -52.70
CA PRO A 31 -10.52 -1.84 -53.79
C PRO A 31 -11.01 -3.20 -53.30
N LYS A 32 -12.12 -3.63 -53.89
CA LYS A 32 -12.79 -4.92 -53.72
C LYS A 32 -11.86 -6.05 -54.20
N GLN A 33 -11.28 -6.81 -53.27
CA GLN A 33 -10.52 -8.00 -53.60
C GLN A 33 -11.46 -9.19 -53.72
N GLU A 34 -11.37 -9.89 -54.84
CA GLU A 34 -12.04 -11.18 -55.12
C GLU A 34 -11.51 -12.26 -54.16
N PRO A 35 -12.36 -13.26 -53.81
CA PRO A 35 -11.94 -14.33 -52.89
C PRO A 35 -11.09 -15.37 -53.64
N VAL A 36 -9.79 -15.37 -53.35
CA VAL A 36 -8.92 -16.49 -53.72
C VAL A 36 -9.14 -17.62 -52.71
N ALA A 37 -9.60 -18.77 -53.23
CA ALA A 37 -9.77 -20.01 -52.46
C ALA A 37 -8.41 -20.51 -51.98
N GLN A 38 -8.16 -20.42 -50.65
CA GLN A 38 -7.03 -21.08 -50.02
C GLN A 38 -7.35 -22.52 -49.62
N PRO A 39 -6.43 -23.48 -49.87
CA PRO A 39 -6.62 -24.86 -49.45
C PRO A 39 -6.59 -24.96 -47.90
N LYS A 40 -7.58 -25.67 -47.38
CA LYS A 40 -7.76 -26.00 -45.96
C LYS A 40 -6.56 -26.83 -45.47
N GLN A 41 -5.56 -26.23 -44.87
CA GLN A 41 -4.58 -26.93 -44.03
C GLN A 41 -5.16 -27.11 -42.64
N THR A 42 -5.53 -28.32 -42.30
CA THR A 42 -5.89 -28.74 -40.95
C THR A 42 -4.61 -28.80 -40.13
N VAL A 43 -4.22 -27.66 -39.54
CA VAL A 43 -3.16 -27.64 -38.53
C VAL A 43 -3.80 -28.06 -37.21
N THR A 44 -3.59 -29.30 -36.83
CA THR A 44 -3.88 -29.77 -35.47
C THR A 44 -2.87 -29.12 -34.53
N GLN A 45 -3.22 -27.95 -34.00
CA GLN A 45 -2.43 -27.27 -32.98
C GLN A 45 -2.64 -28.07 -31.67
N PRO A 46 -1.59 -28.63 -31.04
CA PRO A 46 -1.73 -29.20 -29.72
C PRO A 46 -2.18 -28.11 -28.76
N THR A 47 -3.36 -28.25 -28.20
CA THR A 47 -3.88 -27.41 -27.12
C THR A 47 -2.98 -27.63 -25.92
N ALA A 48 -1.95 -26.83 -25.80
CA ALA A 48 -1.18 -26.75 -24.57
C ALA A 48 -2.14 -26.26 -23.46
N THR A 49 -2.56 -27.18 -22.63
CA THR A 49 -3.25 -26.88 -21.39
C THR A 49 -2.30 -26.06 -20.55
N ILE A 50 -2.43 -24.72 -20.59
CA ILE A 50 -1.70 -23.81 -19.71
C ILE A 50 -2.28 -24.04 -18.32
N GLN A 51 -1.69 -24.99 -17.58
CA GLN A 51 -1.90 -25.04 -16.14
C GLN A 51 -1.36 -23.71 -15.58
N PRO A 52 -2.14 -23.00 -14.74
CA PRO A 52 -1.63 -21.80 -14.10
C PRO A 52 -0.45 -22.21 -13.23
N LYS A 53 0.75 -21.82 -13.63
CA LYS A 53 1.99 -22.09 -12.90
C LYS A 53 1.92 -21.34 -11.56
N THR A 54 1.53 -22.06 -10.52
CA THR A 54 1.45 -21.58 -9.14
C THR A 54 2.88 -21.62 -8.59
N GLU A 55 3.68 -20.61 -8.88
CA GLU A 55 5.07 -20.62 -8.48
C GLU A 55 5.59 -19.19 -8.29
N ILE A 56 6.39 -19.02 -7.25
CA ILE A 56 7.18 -17.80 -7.06
C ILE A 56 8.41 -17.93 -7.95
N SER A 57 8.66 -16.95 -8.84
CA SER A 57 9.88 -16.97 -9.65
C SER A 57 11.12 -16.84 -8.76
N ALA A 58 12.22 -17.51 -9.15
CA ALA A 58 13.45 -17.55 -8.35
C ALA A 58 13.99 -16.14 -8.03
N GLU A 59 13.96 -15.24 -9.00
CA GLU A 59 14.42 -13.85 -8.83
C GLU A 59 13.56 -13.07 -7.82
N VAL A 60 12.25 -13.30 -7.80
CA VAL A 60 11.34 -12.65 -6.85
C VAL A 60 11.50 -13.26 -5.45
N GLN A 61 11.73 -14.57 -5.37
CA GLN A 61 12.03 -15.22 -4.10
C GLN A 61 13.33 -14.65 -3.49
N GLU A 62 14.38 -14.51 -4.29
CA GLU A 62 15.63 -13.87 -3.86
C GLU A 62 15.41 -12.42 -3.39
N LEU A 63 14.56 -11.68 -4.11
CA LEU A 63 14.19 -10.33 -3.69
C LEU A 63 13.52 -10.32 -2.30
N PHE A 64 12.54 -11.19 -2.07
CA PHE A 64 11.86 -11.27 -0.77
C PHE A 64 12.78 -11.77 0.36
N ASP A 65 13.74 -12.64 0.07
CA ASP A 65 14.70 -13.13 1.06
C ASP A 65 15.65 -12.04 1.55
N LYS A 66 15.85 -10.96 0.78
CA LYS A 66 16.58 -9.77 1.26
C LYS A 66 15.92 -9.15 2.49
N SER A 67 14.58 -9.19 2.60
CA SER A 67 13.89 -8.66 3.78
C SER A 67 14.27 -9.42 5.05
N LYS A 68 14.42 -10.74 4.98
CA LYS A 68 14.78 -11.58 6.13
C LYS A 68 16.20 -11.34 6.62
N THR A 69 17.12 -11.01 5.69
CA THR A 69 18.53 -10.83 6.02
C THR A 69 18.90 -9.39 6.35
N ARG A 70 18.25 -8.42 5.72
CA ARG A 70 18.62 -7.00 5.81
C ARG A 70 17.76 -6.19 6.76
N VAL A 71 16.54 -6.67 7.10
CA VAL A 71 15.58 -5.92 7.90
C VAL A 71 15.33 -6.62 9.23
N LYS A 72 16.01 -6.16 10.29
CA LYS A 72 15.82 -6.65 11.67
C LYS A 72 14.74 -5.85 12.40
N SER A 73 14.60 -4.59 12.05
CA SER A 73 13.54 -3.74 12.56
C SER A 73 13.20 -2.67 11.52
N ILE A 74 11.99 -2.11 11.59
CA ILE A 74 11.56 -1.12 10.61
C ILE A 74 10.55 -0.15 11.20
N LYS A 75 10.70 1.11 10.82
CA LYS A 75 9.71 2.18 11.01
C LYS A 75 9.23 2.64 9.66
N TYR A 76 7.91 2.88 9.52
CA TYR A 76 7.31 3.45 8.30
C TYR A 76 5.98 4.11 8.60
N LYS A 77 5.50 4.91 7.65
CA LYS A 77 4.12 5.41 7.64
C LYS A 77 3.25 4.51 6.78
N TYR A 78 2.16 4.02 7.36
CA TYR A 78 1.18 3.17 6.69
C TYR A 78 -0.10 3.93 6.38
N LYS A 79 -0.64 3.74 5.18
CA LYS A 79 -1.98 4.15 4.78
C LYS A 79 -2.64 2.99 4.03
N GLY A 80 -3.83 2.62 4.46
CA GLY A 80 -4.65 1.58 3.86
C GLY A 80 -6.10 1.72 4.28
N PRO A 81 -6.97 0.80 3.89
CA PRO A 81 -8.40 0.85 4.22
C PRO A 81 -8.68 0.96 5.71
N GLU A 82 -7.82 0.36 6.55
CA GLU A 82 -7.95 0.33 8.00
C GLU A 82 -7.68 1.69 8.65
N THR A 83 -6.94 2.55 7.96
CA THR A 83 -6.57 3.88 8.46
C THR A 83 -7.41 5.00 7.84
N GLY A 84 -8.34 4.66 6.93
CA GLY A 84 -9.03 5.65 6.11
C GLY A 84 -8.03 6.45 5.27
N ASP A 85 -8.16 7.77 5.25
CA ASP A 85 -7.23 8.62 4.50
C ASP A 85 -6.02 9.11 5.31
N GLN A 86 -5.77 8.55 6.49
CA GLN A 86 -4.71 8.98 7.38
C GLN A 86 -3.49 8.04 7.33
N PHE A 87 -2.31 8.60 7.61
CA PHE A 87 -1.11 7.80 7.81
C PHE A 87 -0.92 7.48 9.29
N TYR A 88 -0.70 6.19 9.60
CA TYR A 88 -0.29 5.73 10.93
C TYR A 88 1.20 5.47 10.96
N ASP A 89 1.88 5.84 12.03
CA ASP A 89 3.28 5.50 12.24
C ASP A 89 3.40 4.07 12.77
N PHE A 90 4.14 3.22 12.06
CA PHE A 90 4.41 1.83 12.42
C PHE A 90 5.85 1.65 12.87
N PHE A 91 6.03 0.89 13.93
CA PHE A 91 7.30 0.46 14.48
C PHE A 91 7.25 -1.05 14.65
N ILE A 92 8.19 -1.77 14.06
CA ILE A 92 8.24 -3.23 14.10
C ILE A 92 9.65 -3.66 14.46
N LYS A 93 9.74 -4.53 15.46
CA LYS A 93 10.96 -5.24 15.83
C LYS A 93 10.60 -6.65 16.23
N ASP A 94 11.19 -7.64 15.56
CA ASP A 94 10.87 -9.05 15.73
C ASP A 94 9.36 -9.32 15.58
N THR A 95 8.71 -9.82 16.62
CA THR A 95 7.27 -10.11 16.65
C THR A 95 6.44 -9.00 17.27
N LYS A 96 7.09 -7.93 17.72
CA LYS A 96 6.44 -6.81 18.38
C LYS A 96 6.18 -5.68 17.42
N ILE A 97 4.98 -5.14 17.51
CA ILE A 97 4.50 -4.04 16.67
C ILE A 97 3.97 -2.96 17.60
N ARG A 98 4.31 -1.72 17.30
CA ARG A 98 3.56 -0.56 17.76
C ARG A 98 3.10 0.22 16.56
N TYR A 99 1.88 0.72 16.61
CA TYR A 99 1.46 1.76 15.67
C TYR A 99 0.74 2.88 16.38
N ASN A 100 0.89 4.08 15.81
CA ASN A 100 0.29 5.29 16.32
C ASN A 100 -0.69 5.82 15.27
N PRO A 101 -2.00 5.91 15.58
CA PRO A 101 -2.96 6.62 14.76
C PRO A 101 -2.56 8.09 14.59
N TYR A 102 -2.94 8.69 13.46
CA TYR A 102 -2.68 10.10 13.21
C TYR A 102 -3.29 11.02 14.28
N LEU A 103 -4.49 10.68 14.72
CA LEU A 103 -5.19 11.33 15.84
C LEU A 103 -5.49 10.29 16.91
N ALA A 104 -5.47 10.72 18.15
CA ALA A 104 -5.89 9.86 19.25
C ALA A 104 -7.34 9.40 19.04
N ILE A 105 -7.56 8.09 19.16
CA ILE A 105 -8.86 7.48 18.99
C ILE A 105 -9.59 7.55 20.34
N LYS A 106 -10.80 8.13 20.33
CA LYS A 106 -11.68 8.09 21.49
C LYS A 106 -12.42 6.76 21.53
N THR A 107 -12.39 6.08 22.65
CA THR A 107 -13.27 4.94 22.89
C THR A 107 -14.67 5.43 23.23
N LEU A 108 -15.70 4.82 22.63
CA LEU A 108 -17.11 5.24 22.81
C LEU A 108 -17.59 5.09 24.25
N ASP A 109 -17.05 4.13 25.00
CA ASP A 109 -17.52 3.75 26.34
C ASP A 109 -16.78 4.46 27.49
N LYS A 110 -15.66 5.09 27.20
CA LYS A 110 -14.86 5.78 28.21
C LYS A 110 -14.34 7.07 27.58
N GLN A 111 -14.35 8.14 28.30
CA GLN A 111 -13.82 9.43 27.84
C GLN A 111 -12.31 9.41 27.58
N ASP A 112 -11.70 8.23 27.54
CA ASP A 112 -10.29 7.99 27.34
C ASP A 112 -9.96 7.93 25.85
N SER A 113 -8.88 8.61 25.49
CA SER A 113 -8.30 8.51 24.16
C SER A 113 -7.08 7.60 24.24
N TYR A 114 -6.76 6.91 23.14
CA TYR A 114 -5.49 6.21 22.99
C TYR A 114 -4.79 6.65 21.71
N ASP A 115 -3.48 6.72 21.74
CA ASP A 115 -2.63 7.17 20.64
C ASP A 115 -1.54 6.16 20.25
N SER A 116 -1.47 5.05 20.97
CA SER A 116 -0.47 4.02 20.76
C SER A 116 -1.07 2.65 20.97
N ILE A 117 -0.92 1.78 19.99
CA ILE A 117 -1.38 0.39 20.03
C ILE A 117 -0.15 -0.51 19.96
N PHE A 118 -0.02 -1.41 20.93
CA PHE A 118 1.05 -2.39 21.02
C PHE A 118 0.50 -3.79 20.75
N ILE A 119 1.19 -4.56 19.93
CA ILE A 119 0.80 -5.90 19.49
C ILE A 119 1.99 -6.85 19.67
N ASP A 120 1.73 -8.02 20.24
CA ASP A 120 2.66 -9.14 20.22
C ASP A 120 2.10 -10.25 19.33
N LYS A 121 2.74 -10.47 18.17
CA LYS A 121 2.32 -11.49 17.18
C LYS A 121 2.46 -12.92 17.73
N THR A 122 3.44 -13.16 18.61
CA THR A 122 3.67 -14.48 19.19
C THR A 122 2.64 -14.80 20.27
N ALA A 123 2.42 -13.87 21.18
CA ALA A 123 1.46 -14.02 22.27
C ALA A 123 0.00 -13.83 21.81
N LYS A 124 -0.23 -13.33 20.59
CA LYS A 124 -1.56 -12.97 20.09
C LYS A 124 -2.29 -11.99 21.01
N THR A 125 -1.58 -11.01 21.52
CA THR A 125 -2.12 -9.97 22.40
C THR A 125 -2.04 -8.61 21.76
N ALA A 126 -2.97 -7.72 22.12
CA ALA A 126 -2.97 -6.32 21.74
C ALA A 126 -3.45 -5.45 22.90
N ALA A 127 -2.86 -4.27 23.04
CA ALA A 127 -3.28 -3.30 24.04
C ALA A 127 -3.06 -1.88 23.53
N SER A 128 -3.95 -0.98 23.91
CA SER A 128 -3.82 0.45 23.65
C SER A 128 -3.40 1.22 24.89
N TYR A 129 -2.72 2.33 24.64
CA TYR A 129 -2.24 3.27 25.64
C TYR A 129 -2.46 4.69 25.15
N CYS A 130 -2.68 5.62 26.08
CA CYS A 130 -2.52 7.03 25.81
C CYS A 130 -1.20 7.51 26.42
N LEU A 131 -0.22 7.80 25.57
CA LEU A 131 1.14 8.17 26.00
C LEU A 131 1.44 9.67 25.86
N ALA A 132 0.65 10.40 25.08
CA ALA A 132 0.83 11.82 24.86
C ALA A 132 0.57 12.66 26.10
N ALA A 133 1.09 13.88 26.08
CA ALA A 133 0.97 14.81 27.21
C ALA A 133 -0.48 15.24 27.52
N TYR A 134 -1.36 15.21 26.54
CA TYR A 134 -2.78 15.56 26.70
C TYR A 134 -3.65 14.43 27.30
N CYS A 135 -3.07 13.27 27.56
CA CYS A 135 -3.81 12.15 28.13
C CYS A 135 -4.18 12.38 29.59
N ALA A 136 -5.47 12.34 29.90
CA ALA A 136 -5.95 12.41 31.28
C ALA A 136 -5.52 11.21 32.12
N TYR A 137 -5.44 10.02 31.47
CA TYR A 137 -5.02 8.77 32.11
C TYR A 137 -3.77 8.23 31.41
N LYS A 138 -2.69 9.00 31.44
CA LYS A 138 -1.43 8.65 30.78
C LYS A 138 -0.90 7.30 31.29
N GLY A 139 -0.50 6.44 30.33
CA GLY A 139 0.07 5.12 30.61
C GLY A 139 -0.95 4.05 31.01
N LYS A 140 -2.24 4.37 31.14
CA LYS A 140 -3.25 3.35 31.44
C LYS A 140 -3.41 2.39 30.28
N LYS A 141 -3.26 1.09 30.57
CA LYS A 141 -3.45 0.00 29.63
C LYS A 141 -4.94 -0.27 29.41
N GLN A 142 -5.31 -0.49 28.15
CA GLN A 142 -6.60 -1.04 27.76
C GLN A 142 -6.36 -2.23 26.82
N ASP A 143 -6.81 -3.42 27.22
CA ASP A 143 -6.69 -4.61 26.37
C ASP A 143 -7.63 -4.51 25.17
N LEU A 144 -7.13 -4.94 24.00
CA LEU A 144 -7.85 -4.98 22.73
C LEU A 144 -7.92 -6.41 22.21
N GLY A 145 -8.96 -6.73 21.43
CA GLY A 145 -8.99 -7.94 20.64
C GLY A 145 -7.82 -7.95 19.63
N TYR A 146 -7.02 -9.01 19.63
CA TYR A 146 -5.88 -9.10 18.71
C TYR A 146 -6.32 -8.96 17.25
N SER A 147 -7.37 -9.67 16.85
CA SER A 147 -7.92 -9.62 15.48
C SER A 147 -8.40 -8.23 15.09
N ASP A 148 -8.94 -7.48 16.03
CA ASP A 148 -9.52 -6.16 15.79
C ASP A 148 -8.44 -5.07 15.70
N ALA A 149 -7.35 -5.26 16.44
CA ALA A 149 -6.22 -4.34 16.48
C ALA A 149 -5.17 -4.63 15.40
N TYR A 150 -5.12 -5.85 14.86
CA TYR A 150 -4.06 -6.26 13.96
C TYR A 150 -4.23 -5.67 12.56
N ILE A 151 -3.30 -4.84 12.16
CA ILE A 151 -3.18 -4.34 10.79
C ILE A 151 -2.01 -5.06 10.11
N PRO A 152 -2.20 -5.65 8.90
CA PRO A 152 -1.13 -6.33 8.19
C PRO A 152 0.09 -5.45 7.97
N THR A 153 1.25 -5.98 8.30
CA THR A 153 2.55 -5.30 8.18
C THR A 153 3.14 -5.48 6.78
N VAL A 154 4.20 -4.73 6.45
CA VAL A 154 4.95 -4.91 5.20
C VAL A 154 5.41 -6.36 4.99
N PHE A 155 5.71 -7.10 6.07
CA PHE A 155 6.14 -8.49 6.00
C PHE A 155 4.99 -9.45 5.68
N ASP A 156 3.77 -9.15 6.14
CA ASP A 156 2.60 -10.00 5.88
C ASP A 156 2.21 -10.01 4.40
N TRP A 157 2.55 -8.93 3.68
CA TRP A 157 2.30 -8.84 2.25
C TRP A 157 3.16 -9.78 1.41
N ILE A 158 4.37 -10.09 1.86
CA ILE A 158 5.32 -10.97 1.14
C ILE A 158 5.39 -12.38 1.74
N THR A 159 4.68 -12.65 2.82
CA THR A 159 4.64 -13.96 3.47
C THR A 159 3.43 -14.75 3.00
N GLY A 160 3.60 -16.07 2.82
CA GLY A 160 2.51 -16.98 2.45
C GLY A 160 1.96 -16.74 1.05
N LEU A 161 2.75 -16.19 0.14
CA LEU A 161 2.42 -16.09 -1.27
C LEU A 161 2.48 -17.47 -1.93
N THR A 162 1.52 -17.75 -2.80
CA THR A 162 1.49 -18.97 -3.63
C THR A 162 1.94 -18.69 -5.06
N LYS A 163 1.93 -17.41 -5.48
CA LYS A 163 2.37 -16.94 -6.79
C LYS A 163 3.07 -15.60 -6.62
N ALA A 164 4.18 -15.41 -7.30
CA ALA A 164 4.79 -14.09 -7.46
C ALA A 164 5.68 -14.06 -8.71
N ALA A 165 5.49 -13.06 -9.56
CA ALA A 165 6.29 -12.84 -10.78
C ALA A 165 6.54 -11.35 -11.00
N LYS A 166 7.76 -10.99 -11.40
CA LYS A 166 8.11 -9.64 -11.79
C LYS A 166 7.40 -9.27 -13.09
N ILE A 167 6.71 -8.13 -13.10
CA ILE A 167 5.99 -7.61 -14.27
C ILE A 167 6.51 -6.24 -14.72
N GLY A 168 7.47 -5.66 -14.00
CA GLY A 168 8.07 -4.38 -14.36
C GLY A 168 8.94 -3.79 -13.26
N GLU A 169 9.40 -2.57 -13.49
CA GLU A 169 10.15 -1.77 -12.54
C GLU A 169 9.59 -0.35 -12.51
N GLU A 170 9.68 0.30 -11.35
CA GLU A 170 9.20 1.66 -11.15
C GLU A 170 10.00 2.32 -10.02
N VAL A 171 10.09 3.64 -10.01
CA VAL A 171 10.68 4.39 -8.89
C VAL A 171 9.56 4.92 -8.00
N ILE A 172 9.58 4.56 -6.72
CA ILE A 172 8.65 5.04 -5.70
C ILE A 172 9.44 5.66 -4.55
N ASP A 173 9.09 6.87 -4.18
CA ASP A 173 9.75 7.62 -3.09
C ASP A 173 11.28 7.64 -3.24
N SER A 174 11.77 7.87 -4.48
CA SER A 174 13.20 7.86 -4.87
C SER A 174 13.90 6.51 -4.68
N ARG A 175 13.15 5.41 -4.58
CA ARG A 175 13.66 4.05 -4.46
C ARG A 175 13.33 3.23 -5.70
N SER A 176 14.29 2.47 -6.19
CA SER A 176 14.06 1.48 -7.24
C SER A 176 13.19 0.36 -6.71
N THR A 177 12.09 0.07 -7.38
CA THR A 177 11.16 -0.99 -7.00
C THR A 177 10.91 -1.94 -8.16
N TRP A 178 10.66 -3.20 -7.83
CA TRP A 178 10.09 -4.16 -8.75
C TRP A 178 8.59 -4.19 -8.59
N LYS A 179 7.89 -4.06 -9.71
CA LYS A 179 6.46 -4.32 -9.77
C LYS A 179 6.25 -5.82 -9.89
N VAL A 180 5.59 -6.42 -8.90
CA VAL A 180 5.42 -7.87 -8.77
C VAL A 180 3.94 -8.21 -8.73
N ASP A 181 3.48 -9.07 -9.64
CA ASP A 181 2.15 -9.68 -9.59
C ASP A 181 2.17 -10.86 -8.63
N THR A 182 1.34 -10.83 -7.60
CA THR A 182 1.33 -11.85 -6.54
C THR A 182 -0.06 -12.45 -6.34
N SER A 183 -0.14 -13.54 -5.57
CA SER A 183 -1.43 -14.12 -5.15
C SER A 183 -2.26 -13.19 -4.25
N LYS A 184 -1.69 -12.11 -3.73
CA LYS A 184 -2.39 -11.10 -2.90
C LYS A 184 -2.68 -9.80 -3.63
N GLY A 185 -2.25 -9.67 -4.90
CA GLY A 185 -2.37 -8.46 -5.71
C GLY A 185 -1.02 -7.96 -6.20
N ILE A 186 -0.98 -6.73 -6.68
CA ILE A 186 0.24 -6.12 -7.24
C ILE A 186 1.01 -5.42 -6.12
N LEU A 187 2.30 -5.71 -6.00
CA LEU A 187 3.21 -5.08 -5.05
C LEU A 187 4.33 -4.32 -5.78
N TRP A 188 4.72 -3.20 -5.23
CA TRP A 188 5.95 -2.46 -5.59
C TRP A 188 6.96 -2.67 -4.48
N VAL A 189 7.93 -3.52 -4.73
CA VAL A 189 8.88 -4.04 -3.75
C VAL A 189 10.22 -3.34 -3.90
N ASP A 190 10.73 -2.74 -2.84
CA ASP A 190 12.05 -2.11 -2.79
C ASP A 190 13.13 -3.11 -3.22
N ALA A 191 13.90 -2.77 -4.27
CA ALA A 191 14.88 -3.67 -4.87
C ALA A 191 16.06 -3.99 -3.94
N PHE A 192 16.34 -3.13 -2.95
CA PHE A 192 17.44 -3.31 -2.01
C PHE A 192 17.00 -4.09 -0.76
N TYR A 193 15.87 -3.73 -0.15
CA TYR A 193 15.41 -4.36 1.11
C TYR A 193 14.44 -5.52 0.91
N GLY A 194 13.81 -5.67 -0.26
CA GLY A 194 12.84 -6.74 -0.52
C GLY A 194 11.50 -6.56 0.23
N ILE A 195 11.13 -5.35 0.57
CA ILE A 195 9.88 -5.01 1.26
C ILE A 195 8.99 -4.12 0.39
N PRO A 196 7.65 -4.25 0.45
CA PRO A 196 6.76 -3.42 -0.34
C PRO A 196 6.74 -1.97 0.12
N LEU A 197 6.70 -1.04 -0.84
CA LEU A 197 6.45 0.39 -0.65
C LEU A 197 5.00 0.75 -1.00
N LYS A 198 4.37 -0.07 -1.85
CA LYS A 198 2.99 0.08 -2.29
C LYS A 198 2.40 -1.30 -2.56
N GLY A 199 1.10 -1.44 -2.34
CA GLY A 199 0.31 -2.60 -2.73
C GLY A 199 -1.03 -2.20 -3.32
N GLU A 200 -1.55 -3.02 -4.23
CA GLU A 200 -2.91 -2.92 -4.76
C GLU A 200 -3.55 -4.30 -4.72
N SER A 201 -4.68 -4.42 -4.03
CA SER A 201 -5.40 -5.68 -3.87
C SER A 201 -6.90 -5.41 -3.81
N SER A 202 -7.68 -6.16 -4.60
CA SER A 202 -9.14 -6.06 -4.61
C SER A 202 -9.68 -4.63 -4.73
N GLY A 203 -9.05 -3.82 -5.60
CA GLY A 203 -9.42 -2.41 -5.82
C GLY A 203 -9.03 -1.44 -4.70
N LYS A 204 -8.31 -1.91 -3.68
CA LYS A 204 -7.80 -1.10 -2.58
C LYS A 204 -6.31 -0.82 -2.76
N SER A 205 -5.86 0.36 -2.33
CA SER A 205 -4.47 0.77 -2.37
C SER A 205 -3.88 0.84 -0.96
N TYR A 206 -2.64 0.42 -0.84
CA TYR A 206 -1.85 0.37 0.40
C TYR A 206 -0.54 1.10 0.17
N ARG A 207 -0.12 1.92 1.12
CA ARG A 207 1.11 2.70 1.04
C ARG A 207 1.97 2.49 2.26
N PHE A 208 3.27 2.33 2.04
CA PHE A 208 4.29 2.18 3.07
C PHE A 208 5.41 3.17 2.76
N GLN A 209 5.41 4.32 3.43
CA GLN A 209 6.28 5.45 3.11
C GLN A 209 7.26 5.78 4.23
N GLN A 210 8.26 6.58 3.93
CA GLN A 210 9.25 7.07 4.90
C GLN A 210 9.91 5.92 5.69
N LEU A 211 10.32 4.88 4.96
CA LEU A 211 10.94 3.71 5.56
C LEU A 211 12.29 4.05 6.21
N SER A 212 12.42 3.66 7.48
CA SER A 212 13.68 3.66 8.21
C SER A 212 13.95 2.26 8.73
N VAL A 213 15.01 1.64 8.23
CA VAL A 213 15.33 0.23 8.49
C VAL A 213 16.39 0.12 9.57
N ASN A 214 16.24 -0.83 10.49
CA ASN A 214 17.16 -1.15 11.59
C ASN A 214 17.36 -0.01 12.60
N VAL A 215 16.33 0.82 12.82
CA VAL A 215 16.38 1.96 13.74
C VAL A 215 15.50 1.79 14.98
N VAL A 216 14.56 0.83 14.95
CA VAL A 216 13.60 0.64 16.05
C VAL A 216 14.26 -0.08 17.21
N GLN A 217 14.12 0.50 18.40
CA GLN A 217 14.62 -0.05 19.67
C GLN A 217 13.51 -0.87 20.39
N ASP A 218 13.88 -1.68 21.40
CA ASP A 218 12.90 -2.43 22.18
C ASP A 218 11.90 -1.51 22.90
N SER A 219 12.38 -0.36 23.39
CA SER A 219 11.55 0.67 24.03
C SER A 219 10.50 1.28 23.08
N ASP A 220 10.69 1.17 21.77
CA ASP A 220 9.72 1.70 20.81
C ASP A 220 8.52 0.77 20.64
N VAL A 221 8.67 -0.53 20.92
CA VAL A 221 7.66 -1.57 20.67
C VAL A 221 7.18 -2.28 21.94
N VAL A 222 7.68 -1.88 23.10
CA VAL A 222 7.22 -2.35 24.41
C VAL A 222 6.73 -1.15 25.20
N PRO A 223 5.52 -1.18 25.77
CA PRO A 223 5.02 -0.08 26.60
C PRO A 223 5.87 0.04 27.87
N SER A 224 6.27 1.26 28.20
CA SER A 224 7.02 1.63 29.41
C SER A 224 6.09 1.89 30.59
#